data_aeb6d6d89c78b6bf577c8f649804e813
#
_entry.id   aeb6d6d89c78b6bf577c8f649804e813
#
_cell.length_a   1.000
_cell.length_b   1.000
_cell.length_c   1.000
_cell.angle_alpha   90.00
_cell.angle_beta   90.00
_cell.angle_gamma   90.00
#
_symmetry.space_group_name_H-M   'P 1'
#
loop_
_entity.id
_entity.type
_entity.pdbx_description
1 polymer ?
#
loop_
_entity_poly.entity_id
_entity_poly.type
_entity_poly.pdbx_seq_one_letter_code
_entity_poly.pdbx_strand_id
1 'polypeptide(L)'
;MTLTLQEEQFKERRCRLICLDLDGTLLNDEKEIDSEDIREIREASEKGIEIALVTGRMPAATEPIAKKLGVPCILACDAGTYIEKENQCISSEYLPIAAMRMVYMAADNFHIPLWIFRHKQWFVTGMDPVIEKEIETIHYIPRQVSMEELIYEWERQGICPNKLLIGAEPEIVQKVYARLKELQIEGVDMACSSEHFLEIFPKGMNKGRALELICRAQNIDPEDTYAFGDQELDISMLEAAGTAIAMGNGIPEIKRAADFVTKTNNEAGIAHALRYFEAWNLRAQK
;
A
#
# COMPACT_ATOMS: atom_id res chain seq x y z
N MET A 1 -4.23 -36.28 -3.55
CA MET A 1 -5.07 -35.44 -4.42
C MET A 1 -4.19 -35.08 -5.60
N THR A 2 -4.52 -35.51 -6.81
CA THR A 2 -3.71 -35.25 -8.00
C THR A 2 -3.96 -33.77 -8.37
N LEU A 3 -2.90 -32.99 -8.43
CA LEU A 3 -2.95 -31.57 -8.83
C LEU A 3 -3.46 -31.47 -10.28
N THR A 4 -4.15 -30.40 -10.61
CA THR A 4 -4.45 -30.07 -12.01
C THR A 4 -3.18 -29.65 -12.73
N LEU A 5 -3.12 -29.77 -14.07
CA LEU A 5 -1.98 -29.31 -14.89
C LEU A 5 -1.66 -27.82 -14.65
N GLN A 6 -2.67 -27.03 -14.34
CA GLN A 6 -2.54 -25.63 -14.03
C GLN A 6 -1.85 -25.39 -12.67
N GLU A 7 -2.21 -26.19 -11.64
CA GLU A 7 -1.59 -26.13 -10.32
C GLU A 7 -0.12 -26.58 -10.32
N GLU A 8 0.24 -27.55 -11.17
CA GLU A 8 1.64 -27.98 -11.35
C GLU A 8 2.48 -26.86 -12.02
N GLN A 9 1.92 -26.15 -12.98
CA GLN A 9 2.60 -25.06 -13.69
C GLN A 9 2.95 -23.87 -12.77
N PHE A 10 2.10 -23.56 -11.77
CA PHE A 10 2.37 -22.51 -10.79
C PHE A 10 3.46 -22.89 -9.78
N LYS A 11 3.60 -24.15 -9.43
CA LYS A 11 4.66 -24.61 -8.50
C LYS A 11 6.08 -24.42 -9.03
N GLU A 12 6.24 -24.41 -10.36
CA GLU A 12 7.54 -24.25 -11.01
C GLU A 12 7.94 -22.80 -11.28
N ARG A 13 7.04 -21.83 -10.97
CA ARG A 13 7.34 -20.39 -11.16
C ARG A 13 8.41 -19.93 -10.17
N ARG A 14 9.40 -19.21 -10.70
CA ARG A 14 10.47 -18.61 -9.91
C ARG A 14 9.90 -17.46 -9.09
N CYS A 15 10.32 -17.34 -7.83
CA CYS A 15 10.00 -16.21 -6.98
C CYS A 15 11.28 -15.51 -6.53
N ARG A 16 11.37 -14.20 -6.77
CA ARG A 16 12.47 -13.33 -6.32
C ARG A 16 11.99 -12.19 -5.44
N LEU A 17 10.71 -11.85 -5.51
CA LEU A 17 10.08 -10.80 -4.73
C LEU A 17 8.69 -11.26 -4.29
N ILE A 18 8.38 -11.06 -3.02
CA ILE A 18 7.05 -11.22 -2.45
C ILE A 18 6.53 -9.85 -2.08
N CYS A 19 5.42 -9.42 -2.70
CA CYS A 19 4.70 -8.19 -2.39
C CYS A 19 3.48 -8.51 -1.54
N LEU A 20 3.39 -7.90 -0.37
CA LEU A 20 2.34 -8.12 0.62
C LEU A 20 1.57 -6.83 0.87
N ASP A 21 0.26 -6.84 0.68
CA ASP A 21 -0.58 -5.86 1.33
C ASP A 21 -0.59 -6.10 2.85
N LEU A 22 -1.05 -5.12 3.62
CA LEU A 22 -1.08 -5.18 5.08
C LEU A 22 -2.46 -5.55 5.63
N ASP A 23 -3.45 -4.68 5.46
CA ASP A 23 -4.73 -4.77 6.15
C ASP A 23 -5.67 -5.79 5.50
N GLY A 24 -5.92 -6.91 6.18
CA GLY A 24 -6.70 -8.01 5.62
C GLY A 24 -5.85 -9.03 4.85
N THR A 25 -4.54 -8.77 4.70
CA THR A 25 -3.59 -9.66 4.04
C THR A 25 -2.53 -10.16 5.02
N LEU A 26 -1.51 -9.35 5.34
CA LEU A 26 -0.46 -9.72 6.31
C LEU A 26 -0.95 -9.59 7.75
N LEU A 27 -1.83 -8.63 8.02
CA LEU A 27 -2.41 -8.39 9.33
C LEU A 27 -3.76 -9.10 9.44
N ASN A 28 -3.94 -9.84 10.54
CA ASN A 28 -5.23 -10.41 10.90
C ASN A 28 -6.21 -9.33 11.42
N ASP A 29 -7.42 -9.74 11.81
CA ASP A 29 -8.45 -8.81 12.29
C ASP A 29 -8.05 -8.12 13.61
N GLU A 30 -7.13 -8.71 14.38
CA GLU A 30 -6.56 -8.15 15.61
C GLU A 30 -5.35 -7.23 15.34
N LYS A 31 -5.02 -6.97 14.05
CA LYS A 31 -3.85 -6.19 13.59
C LYS A 31 -2.51 -6.79 14.01
N GLU A 32 -2.46 -8.09 14.18
CA GLU A 32 -1.25 -8.86 14.45
C GLU A 32 -0.87 -9.70 13.23
N ILE A 33 0.42 -10.07 13.14
CA ILE A 33 0.92 -11.00 12.11
C ILE A 33 0.90 -12.41 12.69
N ASP A 34 0.34 -13.35 11.96
CA ASP A 34 0.37 -14.76 12.37
C ASP A 34 1.82 -15.29 12.46
N SER A 35 2.08 -16.08 13.47
CA SER A 35 3.43 -16.62 13.71
C SER A 35 3.92 -17.58 12.61
N GLU A 36 3.01 -18.25 11.92
CA GLU A 36 3.35 -19.10 10.78
C GLU A 36 3.71 -18.26 9.56
N ASP A 37 2.97 -17.16 9.33
CA ASP A 37 3.30 -16.22 8.26
C ASP A 37 4.68 -15.59 8.48
N ILE A 38 4.99 -15.15 9.71
CA ILE A 38 6.32 -14.65 10.06
C ILE A 38 7.41 -15.67 9.74
N ARG A 39 7.18 -16.94 10.10
CA ARG A 39 8.17 -18.01 9.88
C ARG A 39 8.45 -18.21 8.40
N GLU A 40 7.40 -18.37 7.58
CA GLU A 40 7.55 -18.64 6.15
C GLU A 40 8.15 -17.45 5.39
N ILE A 41 7.78 -16.21 5.77
CA ILE A 41 8.37 -14.99 5.21
C ILE A 41 9.87 -14.90 5.54
N ARG A 42 10.26 -15.21 6.78
CA ARG A 42 11.67 -15.25 7.18
C ARG A 42 12.44 -16.32 6.39
N GLU A 43 11.88 -17.50 6.26
CA GLU A 43 12.48 -18.59 5.48
C GLU A 43 12.68 -18.20 4.00
N ALA A 44 11.69 -17.54 3.40
CA ALA A 44 11.80 -16.98 2.06
C ALA A 44 12.92 -15.92 1.96
N SER A 45 12.98 -15.00 2.92
CA SER A 45 14.01 -13.96 2.98
C SER A 45 15.42 -14.53 3.15
N GLU A 46 15.61 -15.53 4.02
CA GLU A 46 16.89 -16.23 4.22
C GLU A 46 17.38 -16.91 2.94
N LYS A 47 16.46 -17.40 2.10
CA LYS A 47 16.73 -17.94 0.77
C LYS A 47 16.98 -16.85 -0.28
N GLY A 48 16.97 -15.57 0.16
CA GLY A 48 17.30 -14.39 -0.63
C GLY A 48 16.14 -13.90 -1.50
N ILE A 49 14.89 -14.20 -1.17
CA ILE A 49 13.71 -13.57 -1.78
C ILE A 49 13.51 -12.21 -1.10
N GLU A 50 13.35 -11.17 -1.91
CA GLU A 50 13.02 -9.83 -1.42
C GLU A 50 11.59 -9.78 -0.88
N ILE A 51 11.38 -9.04 0.19
CA ILE A 51 10.04 -8.84 0.79
C ILE A 51 9.66 -7.36 0.65
N ALA A 52 8.50 -7.10 0.06
CA ALA A 52 7.94 -5.75 -0.05
C ALA A 52 6.58 -5.67 0.66
N LEU A 53 6.41 -4.64 1.47
CA LEU A 53 5.13 -4.26 2.06
C LEU A 53 4.53 -3.14 1.21
N VAL A 54 3.37 -3.37 0.59
CA VAL A 54 2.74 -2.44 -0.36
C VAL A 54 1.39 -2.00 0.20
N THR A 55 1.32 -0.79 0.74
CA THR A 55 0.19 -0.36 1.56
C THR A 55 -0.22 1.09 1.32
N GLY A 56 -1.49 1.41 1.62
CA GLY A 56 -1.96 2.80 1.73
C GLY A 56 -1.45 3.55 2.97
N ARG A 57 -0.89 2.83 3.95
CA ARG A 57 -0.36 3.42 5.18
C ARG A 57 0.90 4.24 4.92
N MET A 58 1.12 5.27 5.76
CA MET A 58 2.37 6.03 5.76
C MET A 58 3.53 5.23 6.35
N PRO A 59 4.80 5.61 6.10
CA PRO A 59 5.97 4.90 6.62
C PRO A 59 5.97 4.69 8.13
N ALA A 60 5.58 5.70 8.91
CA ALA A 60 5.56 5.61 10.38
C ALA A 60 4.60 4.51 10.90
N ALA A 61 3.53 4.21 10.16
CA ALA A 61 2.59 3.13 10.50
C ALA A 61 3.04 1.76 9.95
N THR A 62 3.94 1.74 8.97
CA THR A 62 4.42 0.53 8.29
C THR A 62 5.71 -0.01 8.92
N GLU A 63 6.63 0.87 9.33
CA GLU A 63 7.92 0.50 9.93
C GLU A 63 7.80 -0.44 11.14
N PRO A 64 6.86 -0.25 12.10
CA PRO A 64 6.68 -1.17 13.22
C PRO A 64 6.29 -2.59 12.78
N ILE A 65 5.52 -2.72 11.70
CA ILE A 65 5.07 -3.99 11.12
C ILE A 65 6.27 -4.70 10.48
N ALA A 66 7.04 -4.01 9.65
CA ALA A 66 8.29 -4.52 9.07
C ALA A 66 9.27 -4.99 10.14
N LYS A 67 9.38 -4.24 11.25
CA LYS A 67 10.22 -4.62 12.39
C LYS A 67 9.74 -5.90 13.08
N LYS A 68 8.42 -6.13 13.18
CA LYS A 68 7.86 -7.39 13.73
C LYS A 68 8.19 -8.60 12.83
N LEU A 69 8.20 -8.43 11.51
CA LEU A 69 8.64 -9.48 10.58
C LEU A 69 10.09 -9.88 10.84
N GLY A 70 10.96 -8.92 11.17
CA GLY A 70 12.36 -9.16 11.50
C GLY A 70 13.23 -9.56 10.31
N VAL A 71 12.84 -9.17 9.10
CA VAL A 71 13.60 -9.31 7.85
C VAL A 71 13.74 -7.95 7.16
N PRO A 72 14.75 -7.76 6.29
CA PRO A 72 14.81 -6.58 5.46
C PRO A 72 13.57 -6.47 4.56
N CYS A 73 12.90 -5.33 4.60
CA CYS A 73 11.72 -5.08 3.78
C CYS A 73 11.90 -3.84 2.90
N ILE A 74 11.33 -3.91 1.70
CA ILE A 74 11.05 -2.72 0.89
C ILE A 74 9.68 -2.21 1.36
N LEU A 75 9.59 -0.93 1.68
CA LEU A 75 8.35 -0.30 2.11
C LEU A 75 7.80 0.57 0.98
N ALA A 76 6.70 0.16 0.36
CA ALA A 76 5.96 0.95 -0.61
C ALA A 76 4.71 1.50 0.09
N CYS A 77 4.85 2.71 0.61
CA CYS A 77 3.87 3.39 1.44
C CYS A 77 3.03 4.39 0.65
N ASP A 78 1.95 4.89 1.26
CA ASP A 78 1.08 5.89 0.66
C ASP A 78 0.58 5.49 -0.74
N ALA A 79 0.07 4.25 -0.86
CA ALA A 79 -0.34 3.62 -2.12
C ALA A 79 0.80 3.51 -3.16
N GLY A 80 2.05 3.41 -2.71
CA GLY A 80 3.23 3.28 -3.54
C GLY A 80 3.85 4.61 -4.00
N THR A 81 3.32 5.75 -3.56
CA THR A 81 3.87 7.06 -3.91
C THR A 81 5.22 7.34 -3.23
N TYR A 82 5.55 6.61 -2.19
CA TYR A 82 6.84 6.64 -1.52
C TYR A 82 7.36 5.24 -1.29
N ILE A 83 8.51 4.91 -1.88
CA ILE A 83 9.15 3.59 -1.78
C ILE A 83 10.54 3.76 -1.19
N GLU A 84 10.84 3.00 -0.15
CA GLU A 84 12.16 2.97 0.49
C GLU A 84 12.63 1.55 0.80
N LYS A 85 13.95 1.38 0.89
CA LYS A 85 14.64 0.19 1.39
C LYS A 85 15.79 0.66 2.28
N GLU A 86 15.91 0.11 3.49
CA GLU A 86 16.98 0.45 4.43
C GLU A 86 17.12 1.96 4.69
N ASN A 87 15.99 2.67 4.83
CA ASN A 87 15.91 4.12 4.99
C ASN A 87 16.42 4.94 3.77
N GLN A 88 16.64 4.32 2.63
CA GLN A 88 16.98 5.01 1.39
C GLN A 88 15.76 5.06 0.47
N CYS A 89 15.38 6.26 0.04
CA CYS A 89 14.29 6.44 -0.92
C CYS A 89 14.70 5.82 -2.27
N ILE A 90 13.91 4.86 -2.75
CA ILE A 90 14.07 4.23 -4.06
C ILE A 90 13.30 4.99 -5.11
N SER A 91 12.05 5.38 -4.80
CA SER A 91 11.16 6.13 -5.67
C SER A 91 10.24 7.02 -4.86
N SER A 92 9.91 8.18 -5.42
CA SER A 92 8.96 9.09 -4.80
C SER A 92 8.21 9.87 -5.88
N GLU A 93 6.90 9.70 -5.91
CA GLU A 93 5.99 10.34 -6.84
C GLU A 93 5.20 11.44 -6.10
N TYR A 94 4.88 12.52 -6.79
CA TYR A 94 4.35 13.72 -6.16
C TYR A 94 3.12 14.27 -6.87
N LEU A 95 2.18 14.76 -6.07
CA LEU A 95 1.05 15.56 -6.54
C LEU A 95 1.50 16.98 -6.89
N PRO A 96 0.95 17.60 -7.95
CA PRO A 96 1.16 19.03 -8.19
C PRO A 96 0.73 19.87 -6.99
N ILE A 97 1.50 20.91 -6.64
CA ILE A 97 1.13 21.83 -5.55
C ILE A 97 -0.21 22.55 -5.82
N ALA A 98 -0.51 22.80 -7.09
CA ALA A 98 -1.79 23.36 -7.50
C ALA A 98 -2.97 22.41 -7.18
N ALA A 99 -2.78 21.09 -7.34
CA ALA A 99 -3.77 20.10 -6.97
C ALA A 99 -4.02 20.11 -5.45
N MET A 100 -2.95 20.18 -4.64
CA MET A 100 -3.07 20.30 -3.17
C MET A 100 -3.91 21.53 -2.78
N ARG A 101 -3.70 22.68 -3.42
CA ARG A 101 -4.49 23.91 -3.19
C ARG A 101 -5.98 23.67 -3.50
N MET A 102 -6.29 23.05 -4.63
CA MET A 102 -7.68 22.79 -5.05
C MET A 102 -8.38 21.81 -4.11
N VAL A 103 -7.69 20.74 -3.69
CA VAL A 103 -8.20 19.76 -2.73
C VAL A 103 -8.48 20.41 -1.38
N TYR A 104 -7.54 21.24 -0.89
CA TYR A 104 -7.73 22.00 0.34
C TYR A 104 -8.98 22.90 0.28
N MET A 105 -9.13 23.70 -0.78
CA MET A 105 -10.32 24.56 -0.94
C MET A 105 -11.63 23.76 -0.97
N ALA A 106 -11.62 22.56 -1.55
CA ALA A 106 -12.78 21.70 -1.56
C ALA A 106 -13.11 21.14 -0.15
N ALA A 107 -12.09 20.72 0.62
CA ALA A 107 -12.24 20.22 1.99
C ALA A 107 -12.67 21.33 2.96
N ASP A 108 -12.07 22.53 2.83
CA ASP A 108 -12.36 23.69 3.68
C ASP A 108 -13.82 24.15 3.59
N ASN A 109 -14.46 24.03 2.43
CA ASN A 109 -15.89 24.31 2.27
C ASN A 109 -16.80 23.40 3.15
N PHE A 110 -16.28 22.29 3.61
CA PHE A 110 -16.97 21.36 4.53
C PHE A 110 -16.37 21.40 5.94
N HIS A 111 -15.44 22.31 6.21
CA HIS A 111 -14.69 22.43 7.48
C HIS A 111 -13.95 21.16 7.88
N ILE A 112 -13.40 20.43 6.89
CA ILE A 112 -12.64 19.21 7.10
C ILE A 112 -11.14 19.52 6.99
N PRO A 113 -10.32 19.14 7.99
CA PRO A 113 -8.88 19.25 7.90
C PRO A 113 -8.32 18.41 6.75
N LEU A 114 -7.39 18.97 5.99
CA LEU A 114 -6.65 18.21 4.98
C LEU A 114 -5.43 17.55 5.63
N TRP A 115 -5.24 16.25 5.37
CA TRP A 115 -4.04 15.50 5.72
C TRP A 115 -3.10 15.51 4.53
N ILE A 116 -1.82 15.82 4.78
CA ILE A 116 -0.82 15.98 3.74
C ILE A 116 0.38 15.10 4.10
N PHE A 117 0.72 14.18 3.22
CA PHE A 117 1.85 13.27 3.42
C PHE A 117 3.01 13.64 2.50
N ARG A 118 4.18 13.71 3.08
CA ARG A 118 5.43 13.97 2.37
C ARG A 118 6.55 13.09 2.93
N HIS A 119 6.92 12.04 2.21
CA HIS A 119 7.86 11.03 2.70
C HIS A 119 7.39 10.46 4.06
N LYS A 120 8.22 10.59 5.09
CA LYS A 120 7.89 10.14 6.46
C LYS A 120 7.12 11.17 7.30
N GLN A 121 6.73 12.29 6.71
CA GLN A 121 6.08 13.39 7.42
C GLN A 121 4.58 13.42 7.15
N TRP A 122 3.82 13.67 8.19
CA TRP A 122 2.38 13.89 8.14
C TRP A 122 2.07 15.30 8.65
N PHE A 123 1.39 16.08 7.82
CA PHE A 123 0.92 17.42 8.15
C PHE A 123 -0.61 17.44 8.13
N VAL A 124 -1.21 18.32 8.93
CA VAL A 124 -2.66 18.55 8.98
C VAL A 124 -2.97 20.04 9.04
N THR A 125 -4.06 20.47 8.37
CA THR A 125 -4.48 21.88 8.38
C THR A 125 -5.33 22.25 9.60
N GLY A 126 -5.73 21.29 10.41
CA GLY A 126 -6.50 21.43 11.64
C GLY A 126 -6.48 20.13 12.41
N MET A 127 -7.14 20.11 13.56
CA MET A 127 -7.35 18.89 14.37
C MET A 127 -8.84 18.59 14.45
N ASP A 128 -9.18 17.30 14.41
CA ASP A 128 -10.52 16.77 14.59
C ASP A 128 -10.49 15.38 15.24
N PRO A 129 -11.63 14.80 15.65
CA PRO A 129 -11.67 13.49 16.29
C PRO A 129 -11.14 12.34 15.40
N VAL A 130 -11.20 12.46 14.08
CA VAL A 130 -10.70 11.43 13.15
C VAL A 130 -9.17 11.42 13.19
N ILE A 131 -8.54 12.59 13.17
CA ILE A 131 -7.09 12.76 13.30
C ILE A 131 -6.63 12.27 14.68
N GLU A 132 -7.34 12.64 15.74
CA GLU A 132 -6.99 12.21 17.11
C GLU A 132 -7.00 10.68 17.24
N LYS A 133 -8.03 10.02 16.69
CA LYS A 133 -8.09 8.56 16.65
C LYS A 133 -6.95 7.94 15.84
N GLU A 134 -6.59 8.54 14.71
CA GLU A 134 -5.47 8.03 13.91
C GLU A 134 -4.12 8.19 14.63
N ILE A 135 -3.90 9.31 15.33
CA ILE A 135 -2.71 9.50 16.20
C ILE A 135 -2.59 8.38 17.23
N GLU A 136 -3.71 8.01 17.89
CA GLU A 136 -3.74 6.90 18.84
C GLU A 136 -3.44 5.55 18.18
N THR A 137 -3.91 5.35 16.95
CA THR A 137 -3.74 4.11 16.19
C THR A 137 -2.30 3.89 15.74
N ILE A 138 -1.68 4.93 15.15
CA ILE A 138 -0.35 4.80 14.55
C ILE A 138 0.78 5.31 15.44
N HIS A 139 0.45 5.92 16.59
CA HIS A 139 1.39 6.52 17.54
C HIS A 139 2.32 7.57 16.90
N TYR A 140 1.79 8.35 15.96
CA TYR A 140 2.52 9.42 15.29
C TYR A 140 1.72 10.73 15.34
N ILE A 141 2.35 11.80 15.79
CA ILE A 141 1.72 13.12 15.94
C ILE A 141 2.00 13.94 14.67
N PRO A 142 0.98 14.36 13.91
CA PRO A 142 1.17 15.20 12.73
C PRO A 142 1.61 16.62 13.11
N ARG A 143 2.27 17.27 12.18
CA ARG A 143 2.54 18.71 12.29
C ARG A 143 1.32 19.49 11.81
N GLN A 144 0.71 20.28 12.70
CA GLN A 144 -0.33 21.22 12.29
C GLN A 144 0.29 22.43 11.58
N VAL A 145 -0.29 22.84 10.44
CA VAL A 145 0.25 23.88 9.57
C VAL A 145 -0.86 24.82 9.07
N SER A 146 -0.48 26.07 8.78
CA SER A 146 -1.26 26.97 7.94
C SER A 146 -1.07 26.56 6.48
N MET A 147 -2.16 26.38 5.75
CA MET A 147 -2.10 25.96 4.35
C MET A 147 -1.43 27.01 3.47
N GLU A 148 -1.68 28.30 3.72
CA GLU A 148 -1.08 29.40 2.98
C GLU A 148 0.44 29.44 3.17
N GLU A 149 0.90 29.29 4.42
CA GLU A 149 2.33 29.27 4.74
C GLU A 149 3.02 28.06 4.13
N LEU A 150 2.39 26.86 4.22
CA LEU A 150 2.93 25.65 3.67
C LEU A 150 3.07 25.72 2.14
N ILE A 151 2.05 26.19 1.44
CA ILE A 151 2.09 26.37 -0.01
C ILE A 151 3.18 27.37 -0.39
N TYR A 152 3.26 28.51 0.28
CA TYR A 152 4.26 29.54 0.00
C TYR A 152 5.68 28.98 0.17
N GLU A 153 5.92 28.24 1.24
CA GLU A 153 7.22 27.62 1.51
C GLU A 153 7.57 26.57 0.47
N TRP A 154 6.63 25.66 0.16
CA TRP A 154 6.86 24.56 -0.75
C TRP A 154 7.01 24.98 -2.20
N GLU A 155 6.26 25.97 -2.67
CA GLU A 155 6.44 26.53 -4.02
C GLU A 155 7.85 27.11 -4.19
N ARG A 156 8.38 27.80 -3.18
CA ARG A 156 9.74 28.36 -3.22
C ARG A 156 10.84 27.29 -3.21
N GLN A 157 10.58 26.16 -2.59
CA GLN A 157 11.56 25.06 -2.45
C GLN A 157 11.39 23.96 -3.51
N GLY A 158 10.38 24.03 -4.35
CA GLY A 158 10.03 22.98 -5.30
C GLY A 158 9.58 21.68 -4.63
N ILE A 159 8.94 21.80 -3.45
CA ILE A 159 8.44 20.65 -2.68
C ILE A 159 6.98 20.39 -3.07
N CYS A 160 6.63 19.09 -3.15
CA CYS A 160 5.28 18.65 -3.45
C CYS A 160 4.89 17.47 -2.55
N PRO A 161 3.60 17.26 -2.21
CA PRO A 161 3.16 16.13 -1.40
C PRO A 161 3.17 14.82 -2.17
N ASN A 162 3.31 13.70 -1.47
CA ASN A 162 3.15 12.38 -2.04
C ASN A 162 1.67 11.97 -2.12
N LYS A 163 0.92 12.25 -1.07
CA LYS A 163 -0.50 11.88 -0.94
C LYS A 163 -1.23 12.94 -0.14
N LEU A 164 -2.51 13.11 -0.44
CA LEU A 164 -3.45 13.84 0.39
C LEU A 164 -4.53 12.87 0.87
N LEU A 165 -5.11 13.14 2.04
CA LEU A 165 -6.20 12.35 2.57
C LEU A 165 -7.25 13.26 3.22
N ILE A 166 -8.50 12.91 3.03
CA ILE A 166 -9.65 13.52 3.69
C ILE A 166 -10.32 12.43 4.51
N GLY A 167 -10.32 12.61 5.82
CA GLY A 167 -10.99 11.73 6.78
C GLY A 167 -12.22 12.41 7.36
N ALA A 168 -13.40 11.79 7.21
CA ALA A 168 -14.67 12.35 7.71
C ALA A 168 -15.76 11.28 7.79
N GLU A 169 -16.96 11.68 8.25
CA GLU A 169 -18.16 10.87 8.16
C GLU A 169 -18.47 10.52 6.70
N PRO A 170 -19.01 9.30 6.41
CA PRO A 170 -19.19 8.79 5.04
C PRO A 170 -19.94 9.74 4.11
N GLU A 171 -21.00 10.39 4.60
CA GLU A 171 -21.79 11.35 3.81
C GLU A 171 -20.94 12.57 3.35
N ILE A 172 -20.04 13.02 4.21
CA ILE A 172 -19.14 14.16 3.91
C ILE A 172 -18.07 13.72 2.91
N VAL A 173 -17.47 12.56 3.12
CA VAL A 173 -16.49 11.97 2.18
C VAL A 173 -17.09 11.91 0.77
N GLN A 174 -18.32 11.42 0.61
CA GLN A 174 -19.00 11.34 -0.67
C GLN A 174 -19.26 12.72 -1.31
N LYS A 175 -19.64 13.73 -0.50
CA LYS A 175 -19.85 15.10 -0.98
C LYS A 175 -18.53 15.73 -1.48
N VAL A 176 -17.45 15.58 -0.71
CA VAL A 176 -16.13 16.07 -1.12
C VAL A 176 -15.64 15.35 -2.36
N TYR A 177 -15.79 14.03 -2.42
CA TYR A 177 -15.42 13.23 -3.59
C TYR A 177 -16.15 13.67 -4.86
N ALA A 178 -17.49 13.85 -4.78
CA ALA A 178 -18.28 14.37 -5.88
C ALA A 178 -17.79 15.76 -6.34
N ARG A 179 -17.51 16.66 -5.37
CA ARG A 179 -17.00 17.98 -5.66
C ARG A 179 -15.62 17.96 -6.35
N LEU A 180 -14.70 17.12 -5.88
CA LEU A 180 -13.38 16.97 -6.51
C LEU A 180 -13.47 16.39 -7.92
N LYS A 181 -14.39 15.46 -8.17
CA LYS A 181 -14.67 14.95 -9.53
C LYS A 181 -15.16 16.04 -10.48
N GLU A 182 -16.05 16.93 -10.03
CA GLU A 182 -16.50 18.05 -10.83
C GLU A 182 -15.37 19.02 -11.21
N LEU A 183 -14.39 19.19 -10.31
CA LEU A 183 -13.25 20.08 -10.53
C LEU A 183 -12.25 19.54 -11.56
N GLN A 184 -12.30 18.26 -11.91
CA GLN A 184 -11.41 17.63 -12.88
C GLN A 184 -9.94 17.98 -12.68
N ILE A 185 -9.45 17.85 -11.44
CA ILE A 185 -8.10 18.27 -11.07
C ILE A 185 -7.08 17.45 -11.86
N GLU A 186 -6.24 18.17 -12.61
CA GLU A 186 -5.22 17.55 -13.45
C GLU A 186 -4.10 16.93 -12.61
N GLY A 187 -3.59 15.77 -13.05
CA GLY A 187 -2.44 15.11 -12.45
C GLY A 187 -2.75 14.32 -11.18
N VAL A 188 -4.03 14.08 -10.86
CA VAL A 188 -4.44 13.29 -9.68
C VAL A 188 -5.35 12.14 -10.06
N ASP A 189 -5.27 11.08 -9.25
CA ASP A 189 -6.28 10.04 -9.12
C ASP A 189 -6.81 10.03 -7.68
N MET A 190 -8.01 9.48 -7.49
CA MET A 190 -8.70 9.47 -6.21
C MET A 190 -9.38 8.13 -5.99
N ALA A 191 -9.27 7.61 -4.76
CA ALA A 191 -9.97 6.40 -4.35
C ALA A 191 -10.44 6.50 -2.89
N CYS A 192 -11.54 5.85 -2.56
CA CYS A 192 -11.93 5.64 -1.17
C CYS A 192 -11.29 4.34 -0.68
N SER A 193 -10.38 4.44 0.30
CA SER A 193 -9.82 3.25 0.97
C SER A 193 -10.75 2.68 2.04
N SER A 194 -11.72 3.47 2.47
CA SER A 194 -12.86 3.07 3.29
C SER A 194 -14.01 4.06 3.10
N GLU A 195 -15.14 3.83 3.73
CA GLU A 195 -16.26 4.79 3.72
C GLU A 195 -15.91 6.14 4.38
N HIS A 196 -14.90 6.15 5.27
CA HIS A 196 -14.45 7.33 6.02
C HIS A 196 -13.24 8.04 5.42
N PHE A 197 -12.54 7.45 4.46
CA PHE A 197 -11.28 7.97 3.91
C PHE A 197 -11.30 8.09 2.40
N LEU A 198 -11.05 9.30 1.91
CA LEU A 198 -10.77 9.61 0.51
C LEU A 198 -9.31 9.93 0.34
N GLU A 199 -8.61 9.11 -0.43
CA GLU A 199 -7.20 9.28 -0.79
C GLU A 199 -7.07 9.96 -2.14
N ILE A 200 -6.13 10.90 -2.23
CA ILE A 200 -5.77 11.61 -3.46
C ILE A 200 -4.27 11.43 -3.67
N PHE A 201 -3.89 10.91 -4.82
CA PHE A 201 -2.51 10.56 -5.15
C PHE A 201 -2.17 10.94 -6.60
N PRO A 202 -0.88 10.95 -6.99
CA PRO A 202 -0.45 11.26 -8.35
C PRO A 202 -1.12 10.35 -9.38
N LYS A 203 -1.50 10.92 -10.50
CA LYS A 203 -2.17 10.18 -11.58
C LYS A 203 -1.37 8.98 -12.05
N GLY A 204 -2.03 7.84 -12.17
CA GLY A 204 -1.45 6.56 -12.58
C GLY A 204 -0.70 5.82 -11.46
N MET A 205 -0.68 6.36 -10.23
CA MET A 205 -0.14 5.63 -9.09
C MET A 205 -1.18 4.67 -8.53
N ASN A 206 -0.73 3.45 -8.28
CA ASN A 206 -1.47 2.38 -7.62
C ASN A 206 -0.47 1.32 -7.15
N LYS A 207 -0.94 0.28 -6.48
CA LYS A 207 -0.07 -0.79 -5.95
C LYS A 207 0.63 -1.60 -7.05
N GLY A 208 0.02 -1.75 -8.24
CA GLY A 208 0.67 -2.38 -9.39
C GLY A 208 1.84 -1.56 -9.90
N ARG A 209 1.66 -0.24 -10.01
CA ARG A 209 2.75 0.66 -10.36
C ARG A 209 3.88 0.64 -9.34
N ALA A 210 3.54 0.52 -8.04
CA ALA A 210 4.54 0.36 -6.99
C ALA A 210 5.37 -0.93 -7.18
N LEU A 211 4.72 -2.06 -7.47
CA LEU A 211 5.40 -3.32 -7.79
C LEU A 211 6.37 -3.16 -8.98
N GLU A 212 5.93 -2.53 -10.06
CA GLU A 212 6.80 -2.28 -11.23
C GLU A 212 8.02 -1.42 -10.88
N LEU A 213 7.84 -0.37 -10.07
CA LEU A 213 8.94 0.49 -9.62
C LEU A 213 9.92 -0.28 -8.74
N ILE A 214 9.45 -1.13 -7.84
CA ILE A 214 10.28 -2.02 -7.03
C ILE A 214 11.06 -2.98 -7.94
N CYS A 215 10.39 -3.66 -8.86
CA CYS A 215 11.00 -4.60 -9.80
C CYS A 215 12.13 -3.93 -10.61
N ARG A 216 11.86 -2.73 -11.12
CA ARG A 216 12.88 -1.94 -11.84
C ARG A 216 14.08 -1.62 -10.95
N ALA A 217 13.84 -1.16 -9.73
CA ALA A 217 14.91 -0.76 -8.80
C ALA A 217 15.75 -1.95 -8.31
N GLN A 218 15.13 -3.13 -8.15
CA GLN A 218 15.82 -4.35 -7.70
C GLN A 218 16.30 -5.24 -8.85
N ASN A 219 16.09 -4.83 -10.11
CA ASN A 219 16.40 -5.62 -11.30
C ASN A 219 15.77 -7.03 -11.24
N ILE A 220 14.48 -7.06 -10.92
CA ILE A 220 13.64 -8.26 -10.85
C ILE A 220 12.63 -8.19 -12.00
N ASP A 221 12.42 -9.32 -12.71
CA ASP A 221 11.34 -9.42 -13.67
C ASP A 221 10.00 -9.50 -12.93
N PRO A 222 8.96 -8.74 -13.30
CA PRO A 222 7.62 -8.89 -12.72
C PRO A 222 7.11 -10.33 -12.74
N GLU A 223 7.45 -11.12 -13.75
CA GLU A 223 7.11 -12.56 -13.81
C GLU A 223 7.73 -13.39 -12.66
N ASP A 224 8.81 -12.91 -12.04
CA ASP A 224 9.47 -13.53 -10.88
C ASP A 224 8.88 -13.00 -9.54
N THR A 225 7.65 -12.47 -9.51
CA THR A 225 7.05 -11.88 -8.32
C THR A 225 5.78 -12.63 -7.87
N TYR A 226 5.57 -12.67 -6.55
CA TYR A 226 4.32 -13.09 -5.93
C TYR A 226 3.67 -11.89 -5.25
N ALA A 227 2.38 -11.67 -5.49
CA ALA A 227 1.63 -10.58 -4.87
C ALA A 227 0.43 -11.13 -4.10
N PHE A 228 0.23 -10.61 -2.87
CA PHE A 228 -0.86 -10.98 -1.99
C PHE A 228 -1.75 -9.78 -1.69
N GLY A 229 -3.06 -9.95 -1.78
CA GLY A 229 -4.02 -8.89 -1.50
C GLY A 229 -5.42 -9.41 -1.22
N ASP A 230 -6.32 -8.54 -0.76
CA ASP A 230 -7.71 -8.90 -0.40
C ASP A 230 -8.76 -7.89 -0.87
N GLN A 231 -8.39 -6.65 -1.22
CA GLN A 231 -9.31 -5.58 -1.58
C GLN A 231 -9.14 -5.09 -3.02
N GLU A 232 -10.09 -4.23 -3.46
CA GLU A 232 -10.11 -3.65 -4.81
C GLU A 232 -8.80 -2.95 -5.18
N LEU A 233 -8.19 -2.22 -4.23
CA LEU A 233 -6.94 -1.50 -4.44
C LEU A 233 -5.73 -2.41 -4.70
N ASP A 234 -5.84 -3.70 -4.36
CA ASP A 234 -4.79 -4.70 -4.58
C ASP A 234 -4.85 -5.33 -5.97
N ILE A 235 -5.98 -5.24 -6.67
CA ILE A 235 -6.17 -5.87 -7.98
C ILE A 235 -5.05 -5.47 -8.94
N SER A 236 -4.71 -4.18 -8.99
CA SER A 236 -3.63 -3.70 -9.85
C SER A 236 -2.26 -4.32 -9.53
N MET A 237 -2.00 -4.64 -8.25
CA MET A 237 -0.77 -5.31 -7.83
C MET A 237 -0.77 -6.79 -8.24
N LEU A 238 -1.90 -7.45 -8.08
CA LEU A 238 -2.06 -8.84 -8.53
C LEU A 238 -1.89 -8.96 -10.04
N GLU A 239 -2.51 -8.05 -10.81
CA GLU A 239 -2.40 -8.03 -12.29
C GLU A 239 -0.98 -7.75 -12.79
N ALA A 240 -0.18 -7.01 -12.02
CA ALA A 240 1.21 -6.70 -12.36
C ALA A 240 2.21 -7.80 -11.97
N ALA A 241 1.81 -8.74 -11.12
CA ALA A 241 2.67 -9.79 -10.60
C ALA A 241 2.71 -11.04 -11.50
N GLY A 242 3.82 -11.77 -11.45
CA GLY A 242 3.94 -13.08 -12.11
C GLY A 242 3.03 -14.15 -11.49
N THR A 243 2.71 -14.04 -10.21
CA THR A 243 1.75 -14.91 -9.53
C THR A 243 0.86 -14.08 -8.61
N ALA A 244 -0.41 -14.05 -8.95
CA ALA A 244 -1.46 -13.32 -8.23
C ALA A 244 -2.12 -14.21 -7.17
N ILE A 245 -2.07 -13.81 -5.90
CA ILE A 245 -2.60 -14.60 -4.78
C ILE A 245 -3.62 -13.76 -4.01
N ALA A 246 -4.89 -14.16 -4.06
CA ALA A 246 -5.95 -13.55 -3.25
C ALA A 246 -6.08 -14.24 -1.91
N MET A 247 -6.27 -13.45 -0.85
CA MET A 247 -6.59 -13.97 0.47
C MET A 247 -8.00 -14.58 0.52
N GLY A 248 -8.21 -15.58 1.38
CA GLY A 248 -9.49 -16.26 1.55
C GLY A 248 -10.63 -15.35 2.04
N ASN A 249 -10.30 -14.28 2.78
CA ASN A 249 -11.22 -13.20 3.17
C ASN A 249 -11.43 -12.15 2.08
N GLY A 250 -10.68 -12.18 0.98
CA GLY A 250 -10.73 -11.19 -0.09
C GLY A 250 -12.10 -11.08 -0.77
N ILE A 251 -12.36 -9.93 -1.38
CA ILE A 251 -13.60 -9.66 -2.13
C ILE A 251 -13.72 -10.58 -3.35
N PRO A 252 -14.94 -10.81 -3.87
CA PRO A 252 -15.10 -11.68 -5.05
C PRO A 252 -14.32 -11.22 -6.28
N GLU A 253 -14.13 -9.92 -6.45
CA GLU A 253 -13.41 -9.30 -7.56
C GLU A 253 -11.94 -9.71 -7.58
N ILE A 254 -11.24 -9.59 -6.43
CA ILE A 254 -9.83 -9.95 -6.33
C ILE A 254 -9.61 -11.46 -6.48
N LYS A 255 -10.54 -12.28 -5.95
CA LYS A 255 -10.51 -13.74 -6.13
C LYS A 255 -10.65 -14.18 -7.59
N ARG A 256 -11.38 -13.40 -8.40
CA ARG A 256 -11.48 -13.65 -9.85
C ARG A 256 -10.23 -13.23 -10.61
N ALA A 257 -9.52 -12.22 -10.14
CA ALA A 257 -8.29 -11.72 -10.73
C ALA A 257 -7.05 -12.56 -10.37
N ALA A 258 -7.14 -13.37 -9.31
CA ALA A 258 -6.02 -14.14 -8.79
C ALA A 258 -5.81 -15.47 -9.51
N ASP A 259 -4.55 -15.88 -9.63
CA ASP A 259 -4.14 -17.24 -10.03
C ASP A 259 -4.47 -18.29 -8.97
N PHE A 260 -4.39 -17.88 -7.68
CA PHE A 260 -4.60 -18.74 -6.54
C PHE A 260 -5.34 -18.04 -5.41
N VAL A 261 -6.29 -18.72 -4.79
CA VAL A 261 -6.96 -18.24 -3.58
C VAL A 261 -6.44 -19.04 -2.39
N THR A 262 -5.76 -18.36 -1.48
CA THR A 262 -5.22 -18.97 -0.27
C THR A 262 -6.24 -18.96 0.88
N LYS A 263 -5.80 -19.28 2.10
CA LYS A 263 -6.59 -19.15 3.32
C LYS A 263 -6.81 -17.68 3.71
N THR A 264 -7.62 -17.47 4.74
CA THR A 264 -7.85 -16.11 5.26
C THR A 264 -6.64 -15.57 6.00
N ASN A 265 -6.61 -14.26 6.24
CA ASN A 265 -5.63 -13.57 7.08
C ASN A 265 -5.63 -14.05 8.53
N ASN A 266 -6.73 -14.67 9.01
CA ASN A 266 -6.84 -15.26 10.34
C ASN A 266 -6.40 -16.75 10.39
N GLU A 267 -6.02 -17.33 9.25
CA GLU A 267 -5.67 -18.74 9.12
C GLU A 267 -4.27 -18.97 8.52
N ALA A 268 -3.35 -18.01 8.73
CA ALA A 268 -2.00 -18.02 8.17
C ALA A 268 -2.00 -18.22 6.63
N GLY A 269 -2.76 -17.40 5.94
CA GLY A 269 -2.99 -17.52 4.49
C GLY A 269 -1.72 -17.35 3.65
N ILE A 270 -0.79 -16.48 4.07
CA ILE A 270 0.49 -16.28 3.38
C ILE A 270 1.34 -17.54 3.51
N ALA A 271 1.49 -18.07 4.72
CA ALA A 271 2.23 -19.31 4.96
C ALA A 271 1.66 -20.48 4.16
N HIS A 272 0.33 -20.60 4.12
CA HIS A 272 -0.33 -21.63 3.34
C HIS A 272 0.05 -21.56 1.84
N ALA A 273 0.00 -20.36 1.24
CA ALA A 273 0.37 -20.18 -0.16
C ALA A 273 1.86 -20.41 -0.42
N LEU A 274 2.74 -19.88 0.43
CA LEU A 274 4.19 -20.03 0.27
C LEU A 274 4.62 -21.50 0.34
N ARG A 275 4.05 -22.28 1.26
CA ARG A 275 4.26 -23.75 1.32
C ARG A 275 3.73 -24.46 0.09
N TYR A 276 2.56 -24.04 -0.41
CA TYR A 276 1.97 -24.63 -1.60
C TYR A 276 2.85 -24.45 -2.83
N PHE A 277 3.40 -23.25 -3.04
CA PHE A 277 4.22 -22.93 -4.20
C PHE A 277 5.70 -23.35 -4.04
N GLU A 278 6.15 -23.66 -2.82
CA GLU A 278 7.56 -23.94 -2.53
C GLU A 278 8.47 -22.84 -3.08
N ALA A 279 8.04 -21.57 -2.92
CA ALA A 279 8.61 -20.41 -3.57
C ALA A 279 10.15 -20.27 -3.46
N TRP A 280 10.73 -20.75 -2.36
CA TRP A 280 12.17 -20.71 -2.10
C TRP A 280 12.98 -21.87 -2.69
N ASN A 281 12.34 -23.00 -3.02
CA ASN A 281 13.04 -24.16 -3.59
C ASN A 281 13.52 -23.90 -5.02
N LEU A 282 12.87 -22.99 -5.72
CA LEU A 282 13.16 -22.65 -7.12
C LEU A 282 14.46 -21.84 -7.31
N ARG A 283 15.06 -21.30 -6.24
CA ARG A 283 16.34 -20.58 -6.31
C ARG A 283 17.57 -21.48 -6.21
N ALA A 284 17.47 -22.62 -5.60
CA ALA A 284 18.60 -23.52 -5.35
C ALA A 284 19.11 -24.25 -6.61
N GLN A 285 18.49 -23.98 -7.77
CA GLN A 285 18.87 -24.60 -9.05
C GLN A 285 19.81 -23.75 -9.93
N LYS A 286 20.62 -22.88 -9.32
CA LYS A 286 21.70 -22.16 -10.03
C LYS A 286 23.06 -22.77 -9.76
#